data_f9c8b53fc674f2c735cb25a39d0f2e55
#
_entry.id   f9c8b53fc674f2c735cb25a39d0f2e55
#
_cell.length_a   1.000
_cell.length_b   1.000
_cell.length_c   1.000
_cell.angle_alpha   90.00
_cell.angle_beta   90.00
_cell.angle_gamma   90.00
#
_symmetry.space_group_name_H-M   'P 1'
#
loop_
_entity.id
_entity.type
_entity.pdbx_description
1 polymer ?
#
loop_
_entity_poly.entity_id
_entity_poly.type
_entity_poly.pdbx_seq_one_letter_code
_entity_poly.pdbx_strand_id
1 'polypeptide(L)'
;MKYIIFIILFTIQINFSNATELLIYLESAHKNNPLLNSERENFKATKENINISISKFLPNISVSGSQSSQKNTNSTDKSGAKISDSNNDTFTETISVDQKIFQGFDGYNNLRKSKIEVEQANFKLKNTEQQTLLNSARAYYDLIFKIDSQKINKDNVDLFERQVESDSSRLQKGEITLTDLAQSESSLAGAIAALITSETELATAKTNFERIIIMAAPNTIEDDYRFDINLPENLLSALSLSEKNNPKLILAKLDYEIAEKEVFIQKGQFSPSASVNYTQSKNKDFSSTIEDIDRETVKATIKWPLFKGGENYSSLRKAKFKKEQNKLILQDTINEVKTDTSNAWSVFKS
;
A
#
# COMPACT_ATOMS: atom_id res chain seq x y z
N MET A 1 -35.74 57.21 -19.28
CA MET A 1 -34.38 56.70 -19.53
C MET A 1 -34.41 55.18 -19.40
N LYS A 2 -34.32 54.49 -20.55
CA LYS A 2 -34.35 53.00 -20.65
C LYS A 2 -32.92 52.52 -20.55
N TYR A 3 -32.60 51.70 -19.54
CA TYR A 3 -31.33 50.99 -19.46
C TYR A 3 -31.47 49.63 -20.19
N ILE A 4 -30.79 49.54 -21.32
CA ILE A 4 -30.61 48.31 -22.09
C ILE A 4 -29.47 47.54 -21.42
N ILE A 5 -29.79 46.41 -20.74
CA ILE A 5 -28.81 45.45 -20.22
C ILE A 5 -28.41 44.53 -21.37
N PHE A 6 -27.19 44.70 -21.88
CA PHE A 6 -26.57 43.83 -22.88
C PHE A 6 -26.02 42.59 -22.18
N ILE A 7 -26.78 41.47 -22.21
CA ILE A 7 -26.29 40.18 -21.75
C ILE A 7 -25.38 39.63 -22.82
N ILE A 8 -24.06 39.73 -22.60
CA ILE A 8 -23.06 39.01 -23.39
C ILE A 8 -23.10 37.54 -22.98
N LEU A 9 -23.72 36.72 -23.81
CA LEU A 9 -23.66 35.25 -23.70
C LEU A 9 -22.25 34.84 -24.09
N PHE A 10 -21.39 34.64 -23.11
CA PHE A 10 -20.07 34.06 -23.28
C PHE A 10 -20.28 32.54 -23.48
N THR A 11 -20.38 32.11 -24.75
CA THR A 11 -20.34 30.68 -25.12
C THR A 11 -18.95 30.18 -24.84
N ILE A 12 -18.77 29.57 -23.68
CA ILE A 12 -17.59 28.75 -23.41
C ILE A 12 -17.66 27.55 -24.35
N GLN A 13 -16.89 27.62 -25.43
CA GLN A 13 -16.59 26.44 -26.24
C GLN A 13 -15.73 25.55 -25.41
N ILE A 14 -16.35 24.58 -24.71
CA ILE A 14 -15.66 23.46 -24.14
C ILE A 14 -15.13 22.67 -25.33
N ASN A 15 -13.86 22.89 -25.68
CA ASN A 15 -13.14 21.96 -26.52
C ASN A 15 -13.10 20.62 -25.75
N PHE A 16 -14.00 19.71 -26.10
CA PHE A 16 -13.80 18.30 -25.79
C PHE A 16 -12.53 17.91 -26.54
N SER A 17 -11.40 17.93 -25.83
CA SER A 17 -10.22 17.20 -26.25
C SER A 17 -10.70 15.77 -26.46
N ASN A 18 -10.58 15.24 -27.67
CA ASN A 18 -10.82 13.83 -27.96
C ASN A 18 -9.80 13.05 -27.13
N ALA A 19 -10.17 12.74 -25.88
CA ALA A 19 -9.41 11.80 -25.08
C ALA A 19 -9.51 10.48 -25.84
N THR A 20 -8.38 9.93 -26.25
CA THR A 20 -8.33 8.60 -26.87
C THR A 20 -8.99 7.60 -25.94
N GLU A 21 -9.68 6.61 -26.49
CA GLU A 21 -10.41 5.59 -25.68
C GLU A 21 -9.53 5.01 -24.57
N LEU A 22 -8.26 4.72 -24.86
CA LEU A 22 -7.30 4.25 -23.85
C LEU A 22 -7.21 5.17 -22.63
N LEU A 23 -7.14 6.50 -22.82
CA LEU A 23 -7.03 7.44 -21.70
C LEU A 23 -8.24 7.41 -20.79
N ILE A 24 -9.44 7.24 -21.32
CA ILE A 24 -10.67 7.12 -20.54
C ILE A 24 -10.61 5.88 -19.63
N TYR A 25 -10.14 4.75 -20.16
CA TYR A 25 -10.00 3.51 -19.41
C TYR A 25 -8.87 3.58 -18.37
N LEU A 26 -7.74 4.21 -18.69
CA LEU A 26 -6.66 4.45 -17.74
C LEU A 26 -7.10 5.39 -16.60
N GLU A 27 -7.86 6.45 -16.91
CA GLU A 27 -8.42 7.34 -15.90
C GLU A 27 -9.39 6.62 -14.98
N SER A 28 -10.28 5.78 -15.52
CA SER A 28 -11.19 4.95 -14.72
C SER A 28 -10.42 4.03 -13.77
N ALA A 29 -9.43 3.31 -14.27
CA ALA A 29 -8.59 2.44 -13.45
C ALA A 29 -7.85 3.23 -12.36
N HIS A 30 -7.24 4.37 -12.69
CA HIS A 30 -6.55 5.22 -11.74
C HIS A 30 -7.47 5.74 -10.63
N LYS A 31 -8.72 6.08 -10.95
CA LYS A 31 -9.68 6.65 -10.00
C LYS A 31 -10.40 5.59 -9.18
N ASN A 32 -10.80 4.48 -9.81
CA ASN A 32 -11.75 3.55 -9.25
C ASN A 32 -11.14 2.21 -8.81
N ASN A 33 -9.88 1.90 -9.19
CA ASN A 33 -9.28 0.61 -8.85
C ASN A 33 -9.16 0.42 -7.33
N PRO A 34 -9.77 -0.64 -6.73
CA PRO A 34 -9.79 -0.85 -5.28
C PRO A 34 -8.40 -1.05 -4.67
N LEU A 35 -7.48 -1.73 -5.39
CA LEU A 35 -6.12 -1.96 -4.90
C LEU A 35 -5.36 -0.64 -4.79
N LEU A 36 -5.46 0.22 -5.81
CA LEU A 36 -4.82 1.54 -5.78
C LEU A 36 -5.43 2.43 -4.69
N ASN A 37 -6.76 2.41 -4.54
CA ASN A 37 -7.43 3.18 -3.48
C ASN A 37 -7.05 2.67 -2.08
N SER A 38 -6.91 1.36 -1.89
CA SER A 38 -6.38 0.78 -0.64
C SER A 38 -4.98 1.29 -0.32
N GLU A 39 -4.08 1.40 -1.32
CA GLU A 39 -2.73 1.92 -1.09
C GLU A 39 -2.74 3.44 -0.81
N ARG A 40 -3.67 4.20 -1.38
CA ARG A 40 -3.90 5.61 -1.03
C ARG A 40 -4.29 5.79 0.44
N GLU A 41 -5.19 4.94 0.95
CA GLU A 41 -5.57 4.96 2.36
C GLU A 41 -4.41 4.50 3.25
N ASN A 42 -3.62 3.50 2.85
CA ASN A 42 -2.42 3.07 3.55
C ASN A 42 -1.37 4.20 3.65
N PHE A 43 -1.20 4.97 2.58
CA PHE A 43 -0.34 6.17 2.60
C PHE A 43 -0.85 7.22 3.61
N LYS A 44 -2.17 7.49 3.64
CA LYS A 44 -2.78 8.41 4.63
C LYS A 44 -2.55 7.91 6.06
N ALA A 45 -2.80 6.63 6.31
CA ALA A 45 -2.57 6.00 7.62
C ALA A 45 -1.10 6.10 8.05
N THR A 46 -0.16 5.85 7.12
CA THR A 46 1.28 5.96 7.41
C THR A 46 1.69 7.40 7.72
N LYS A 47 1.06 8.41 7.12
CA LYS A 47 1.30 9.83 7.46
C LYS A 47 1.00 10.14 8.92
N GLU A 48 0.00 9.49 9.52
CA GLU A 48 -0.33 9.67 10.94
C GLU A 48 0.77 9.17 11.88
N ASN A 49 1.67 8.30 11.44
CA ASN A 49 2.82 7.88 12.22
C ASN A 49 3.76 9.05 12.60
N ILE A 50 3.77 10.13 11.80
CA ILE A 50 4.49 11.36 12.16
C ILE A 50 3.84 12.01 13.38
N ASN A 51 2.50 12.15 13.39
CA ASN A 51 1.75 12.72 14.51
C ASN A 51 1.88 11.85 15.77
N ILE A 52 1.83 10.53 15.62
CA ILE A 52 2.09 9.55 16.70
C ILE A 52 3.51 9.72 17.24
N SER A 53 4.50 9.97 16.38
CA SER A 53 5.88 10.20 16.82
C SER A 53 6.05 11.55 17.50
N ILE A 54 5.34 12.58 17.06
CA ILE A 54 5.31 13.92 17.69
C ILE A 54 4.65 13.84 19.06
N SER A 55 3.60 13.02 19.24
CA SER A 55 2.91 12.87 20.53
C SER A 55 3.82 12.39 21.66
N LYS A 56 4.94 11.72 21.35
CA LYS A 56 5.96 11.33 22.34
C LYS A 56 6.66 12.52 23.02
N PHE A 57 6.55 13.73 22.42
CA PHE A 57 7.11 14.97 22.96
C PHE A 57 6.05 15.80 23.69
N LEU A 58 4.80 15.40 23.64
CA LEU A 58 3.68 16.10 24.27
C LEU A 58 3.34 15.46 25.62
N PRO A 59 2.72 16.22 26.55
CA PRO A 59 2.23 15.66 27.80
C PRO A 59 1.09 14.67 27.55
N ASN A 60 1.09 13.59 28.35
CA ASN A 60 -0.03 12.68 28.43
C ASN A 60 -0.90 13.08 29.64
N ILE A 61 -2.17 13.37 29.39
CA ILE A 61 -3.13 13.77 30.42
C ILE A 61 -4.13 12.64 30.58
N SER A 62 -4.30 12.15 31.81
CA SER A 62 -5.25 11.11 32.15
C SER A 62 -6.07 11.47 33.38
N VAL A 63 -7.31 11.01 33.39
CA VAL A 63 -8.21 11.09 34.56
C VAL A 63 -8.61 9.68 34.92
N SER A 64 -8.52 9.33 36.18
CA SER A 64 -8.92 8.04 36.71
C SER A 64 -9.74 8.18 37.98
N GLY A 65 -10.73 7.32 38.16
CA GLY A 65 -11.49 7.14 39.39
C GLY A 65 -11.36 5.70 39.88
N SER A 66 -11.17 5.49 41.17
CA SER A 66 -11.13 4.17 41.76
C SER A 66 -11.87 4.15 43.09
N GLN A 67 -12.60 3.06 43.33
CA GLN A 67 -13.17 2.75 44.65
C GLN A 67 -12.49 1.48 45.19
N SER A 68 -12.00 1.56 46.42
CA SER A 68 -11.35 0.46 47.12
C SER A 68 -12.05 0.23 48.43
N SER A 69 -12.43 -1.03 48.72
CA SER A 69 -12.94 -1.46 50.02
C SER A 69 -11.88 -2.36 50.63
N GLN A 70 -11.36 -1.94 51.77
CA GLN A 70 -10.32 -2.67 52.51
C GLN A 70 -10.79 -2.99 53.92
N LYS A 71 -10.91 -4.30 54.21
CA LYS A 71 -11.24 -4.79 55.53
C LYS A 71 -9.97 -5.34 56.20
N ASN A 72 -9.57 -4.73 57.31
CA ASN A 72 -8.46 -5.20 58.12
C ASN A 72 -9.02 -5.92 59.35
N THR A 73 -8.65 -7.19 59.53
CA THR A 73 -9.10 -8.02 60.64
C THR A 73 -7.89 -8.68 61.30
N ASN A 74 -8.01 -8.92 62.61
CA ASN A 74 -6.96 -9.61 63.38
C ASN A 74 -5.58 -8.93 63.34
N SER A 75 -5.55 -7.61 63.21
CA SER A 75 -4.31 -6.82 63.22
C SER A 75 -3.78 -6.69 64.66
N THR A 76 -2.45 -6.73 64.82
CA THR A 76 -1.77 -6.45 66.07
C THR A 76 -0.77 -5.32 65.89
N ASP A 77 -0.57 -4.52 66.93
CA ASP A 77 0.47 -3.48 66.92
C ASP A 77 1.86 -4.10 67.18
N LYS A 78 2.89 -3.26 67.21
CA LYS A 78 4.27 -3.70 67.45
C LYS A 78 4.51 -4.24 68.85
N SER A 79 3.60 -4.00 69.80
CA SER A 79 3.64 -4.54 71.19
C SER A 79 2.88 -5.84 71.29
N GLY A 80 2.23 -6.33 70.25
CA GLY A 80 1.41 -7.54 70.27
C GLY A 80 -0.04 -7.29 70.68
N ALA A 81 -0.44 -6.08 70.98
CA ALA A 81 -1.83 -5.74 71.30
C ALA A 81 -2.74 -5.81 70.08
N LYS A 82 -3.96 -6.36 70.24
CA LYS A 82 -4.96 -6.41 69.17
C LYS A 82 -5.45 -5.01 68.83
N ILE A 83 -5.45 -4.69 67.53
CA ILE A 83 -6.08 -3.52 66.96
C ILE A 83 -7.49 -3.90 66.53
N SER A 84 -8.46 -3.02 66.75
CA SER A 84 -9.83 -3.24 66.32
C SER A 84 -9.94 -3.42 64.79
N ASP A 85 -10.81 -4.33 64.37
CA ASP A 85 -11.13 -4.51 62.95
C ASP A 85 -11.61 -3.18 62.35
N SER A 86 -11.15 -2.86 61.16
CA SER A 86 -11.54 -1.65 60.41
C SER A 86 -11.98 -2.00 58.99
N ASN A 87 -13.01 -1.33 58.53
CA ASN A 87 -13.41 -1.30 57.13
C ASN A 87 -13.22 0.12 56.60
N ASN A 88 -12.52 0.25 55.49
CA ASN A 88 -12.22 1.52 54.85
C ASN A 88 -12.63 1.48 53.37
N ASP A 89 -13.61 2.27 53.02
CA ASP A 89 -14.16 2.35 51.63
C ASP A 89 -13.68 3.67 51.03
N THR A 90 -12.52 3.62 50.38
CA THR A 90 -11.88 4.83 49.81
C THR A 90 -12.30 5.06 48.37
N PHE A 91 -12.77 6.25 48.05
CA PHE A 91 -12.97 6.71 46.68
C PHE A 91 -11.87 7.73 46.30
N THR A 92 -11.17 7.45 45.18
CA THR A 92 -10.07 8.30 44.70
C THR A 92 -10.34 8.77 43.30
N GLU A 93 -10.31 10.07 43.09
CA GLU A 93 -10.27 10.71 41.77
C GLU A 93 -8.86 11.26 41.55
N THR A 94 -8.28 10.99 40.37
CA THR A 94 -6.91 11.41 40.08
C THR A 94 -6.83 12.01 38.67
N ILE A 95 -6.27 13.22 38.60
CA ILE A 95 -5.81 13.83 37.31
C ILE A 95 -4.29 13.69 37.30
N SER A 96 -3.76 13.14 36.23
CA SER A 96 -2.29 12.96 36.05
C SER A 96 -1.85 13.56 34.74
N VAL A 97 -0.76 14.32 34.79
CA VAL A 97 -0.09 14.89 33.61
C VAL A 97 1.34 14.36 33.60
N ASP A 98 1.66 13.54 32.61
CA ASP A 98 2.99 12.96 32.44
C ASP A 98 3.71 13.59 31.25
N GLN A 99 4.83 14.28 31.51
CA GLN A 99 5.70 14.85 30.49
C GLN A 99 7.06 14.14 30.47
N LYS A 100 7.38 13.53 29.35
CA LYS A 100 8.71 12.98 29.11
C LYS A 100 9.64 14.11 28.65
N ILE A 101 10.70 14.33 29.38
CA ILE A 101 11.71 15.38 29.10
C ILE A 101 12.84 14.84 28.24
N PHE A 102 13.28 13.61 28.54
CA PHE A 102 14.36 12.94 27.82
C PHE A 102 14.15 11.42 27.80
N GLN A 103 14.39 10.78 26.67
CA GLN A 103 14.18 9.35 26.45
C GLN A 103 15.34 8.73 25.65
N GLY A 104 16.59 9.14 25.87
CA GLY A 104 17.74 8.58 25.14
C GLY A 104 17.67 8.81 23.62
N PHE A 105 17.06 9.92 23.17
CA PHE A 105 16.81 10.25 21.76
C PHE A 105 15.84 9.30 21.04
N ASP A 106 15.11 8.43 21.77
CA ASP A 106 14.12 7.51 21.19
C ASP A 106 13.05 8.26 20.40
N GLY A 107 12.41 9.28 21.00
CA GLY A 107 11.41 10.12 20.32
C GLY A 107 11.94 10.78 19.05
N TYR A 108 13.14 11.33 19.09
CA TYR A 108 13.79 11.97 17.96
C TYR A 108 14.07 11.00 16.80
N ASN A 109 14.64 9.83 17.11
CA ASN A 109 14.93 8.81 16.09
C ASN A 109 13.65 8.15 15.55
N ASN A 110 12.62 7.96 16.38
CA ASN A 110 11.29 7.52 15.92
C ASN A 110 10.66 8.53 14.95
N LEU A 111 10.71 9.83 15.26
CA LEU A 111 10.21 10.85 14.35
C LEU A 111 10.96 10.86 13.00
N ARG A 112 12.27 10.70 13.01
CA ARG A 112 13.07 10.57 11.78
C ARG A 112 12.72 9.31 11.00
N LYS A 113 12.56 8.18 11.70
CA LYS A 113 12.11 6.92 11.11
C LYS A 113 10.75 7.08 10.45
N SER A 114 9.75 7.65 11.16
CA SER A 114 8.41 7.86 10.61
C SER A 114 8.39 8.76 9.37
N LYS A 115 9.27 9.76 9.29
CA LYS A 115 9.39 10.57 8.06
C LYS A 115 9.88 9.76 6.87
N ILE A 116 10.85 8.85 7.08
CA ILE A 116 11.34 7.94 6.04
C ILE A 116 10.26 6.93 5.66
N GLU A 117 9.50 6.39 6.62
CA GLU A 117 8.37 5.49 6.39
C GLU A 117 7.27 6.15 5.54
N VAL A 118 6.99 7.44 5.75
CA VAL A 118 6.05 8.20 4.91
C VAL A 118 6.60 8.37 3.49
N GLU A 119 7.88 8.64 3.34
CA GLU A 119 8.53 8.72 2.02
C GLU A 119 8.45 7.35 1.30
N GLN A 120 8.74 6.26 2.02
CA GLN A 120 8.60 4.90 1.51
C GLN A 120 7.17 4.59 1.07
N ALA A 121 6.17 4.93 1.88
CA ALA A 121 4.76 4.74 1.53
C ALA A 121 4.35 5.55 0.30
N ASN A 122 4.90 6.76 0.11
CA ASN A 122 4.68 7.56 -1.09
C ASN A 122 5.26 6.88 -2.35
N PHE A 123 6.49 6.34 -2.27
CA PHE A 123 7.08 5.61 -3.39
C PHE A 123 6.37 4.30 -3.67
N LYS A 124 5.88 3.61 -2.64
CA LYS A 124 5.06 2.41 -2.77
C LYS A 124 3.74 2.72 -3.47
N LEU A 125 3.07 3.82 -3.10
CA LEU A 125 1.87 4.30 -3.79
C LEU A 125 2.15 4.59 -5.27
N LYS A 126 3.22 5.35 -5.58
CA LYS A 126 3.62 5.62 -6.98
C LYS A 126 3.90 4.34 -7.77
N ASN A 127 4.56 3.36 -7.16
CA ASN A 127 4.81 2.06 -7.79
C ASN A 127 3.50 1.31 -8.07
N THR A 128 2.56 1.33 -7.13
CA THR A 128 1.23 0.72 -7.31
C THR A 128 0.42 1.45 -8.39
N GLU A 129 0.51 2.78 -8.48
CA GLU A 129 -0.09 3.56 -9.56
C GLU A 129 0.47 3.15 -10.93
N GLN A 130 1.78 3.12 -11.08
CA GLN A 130 2.44 2.71 -12.33
C GLN A 130 2.05 1.28 -12.72
N GLN A 131 2.04 0.36 -11.76
CA GLN A 131 1.67 -1.04 -12.01
C GLN A 131 0.19 -1.18 -12.40
N THR A 132 -0.70 -0.41 -11.77
CA THR A 132 -2.12 -0.39 -12.09
C THR A 132 -2.33 0.12 -13.51
N LEU A 133 -1.72 1.24 -13.89
CA LEU A 133 -1.81 1.80 -15.23
C LEU A 133 -1.23 0.86 -16.30
N LEU A 134 -0.08 0.24 -16.02
CA LEU A 134 0.51 -0.74 -16.91
C LEU A 134 -0.39 -1.97 -17.11
N ASN A 135 -0.95 -2.51 -16.03
CA ASN A 135 -1.87 -3.64 -16.10
C ASN A 135 -3.16 -3.27 -16.83
N SER A 136 -3.64 -2.04 -16.68
CA SER A 136 -4.81 -1.54 -17.40
C SER A 136 -4.54 -1.42 -18.90
N ALA A 137 -3.37 -0.88 -19.29
CA ALA A 137 -2.97 -0.82 -20.68
C ALA A 137 -2.82 -2.22 -21.30
N ARG A 138 -2.23 -3.17 -20.56
CA ARG A 138 -2.14 -4.57 -21.00
C ARG A 138 -3.51 -5.21 -21.18
N ALA A 139 -4.43 -5.01 -20.25
CA ALA A 139 -5.79 -5.54 -20.35
C ALA A 139 -6.56 -4.94 -21.52
N TYR A 140 -6.32 -3.65 -21.83
CA TYR A 140 -6.89 -2.97 -23.00
C TYR A 140 -6.40 -3.59 -24.31
N TYR A 141 -5.09 -3.72 -24.50
CA TYR A 141 -4.53 -4.29 -25.73
C TYR A 141 -4.79 -5.81 -25.86
N ASP A 142 -4.83 -6.55 -24.76
CA ASP A 142 -5.23 -7.95 -24.77
C ASP A 142 -6.68 -8.10 -25.24
N LEU A 143 -7.58 -7.23 -24.78
CA LEU A 143 -8.99 -7.23 -25.23
C LEU A 143 -9.09 -6.96 -26.73
N ILE A 144 -8.37 -5.96 -27.27
CA ILE A 144 -8.31 -5.68 -28.73
C ILE A 144 -7.87 -6.93 -29.48
N PHE A 145 -6.74 -7.52 -29.06
CA PHE A 145 -6.19 -8.71 -29.68
C PHE A 145 -7.19 -9.88 -29.70
N LYS A 146 -7.93 -10.09 -28.60
CA LYS A 146 -8.93 -11.18 -28.51
C LYS A 146 -10.17 -10.90 -29.34
N ILE A 147 -10.62 -9.65 -29.48
CA ILE A 147 -11.70 -9.24 -30.37
C ILE A 147 -11.32 -9.57 -31.82
N ASP A 148 -10.11 -9.15 -32.24
CA ASP A 148 -9.64 -9.39 -33.61
C ASP A 148 -9.41 -10.88 -33.89
N SER A 149 -8.86 -11.62 -32.94
CA SER A 149 -8.66 -13.05 -33.02
C SER A 149 -9.99 -13.80 -33.22
N GLN A 150 -11.00 -13.47 -32.43
CA GLN A 150 -12.33 -14.06 -32.55
C GLN A 150 -12.97 -13.76 -33.91
N LYS A 151 -12.84 -12.52 -34.41
CA LYS A 151 -13.32 -12.13 -35.73
C LYS A 151 -12.64 -12.95 -36.84
N ILE A 152 -11.30 -13.04 -36.81
CA ILE A 152 -10.54 -13.82 -37.79
C ILE A 152 -10.94 -15.30 -37.79
N ASN A 153 -11.12 -15.90 -36.60
CA ASN A 153 -11.53 -17.31 -36.50
C ASN A 153 -12.95 -17.51 -37.00
N LYS A 154 -13.85 -16.55 -36.82
CA LYS A 154 -15.19 -16.60 -37.40
C LYS A 154 -15.14 -16.54 -38.93
N ASP A 155 -14.38 -15.59 -39.50
CA ASP A 155 -14.19 -15.48 -40.94
C ASP A 155 -13.56 -16.77 -41.53
N ASN A 156 -12.66 -17.44 -40.78
CA ASN A 156 -12.09 -18.71 -41.18
C ASN A 156 -13.15 -19.84 -41.22
N VAL A 157 -14.07 -19.90 -40.26
CA VAL A 157 -15.18 -20.87 -40.28
C VAL A 157 -16.04 -20.64 -41.53
N ASP A 158 -16.45 -19.39 -41.78
CA ASP A 158 -17.24 -19.03 -42.97
C ASP A 158 -16.51 -19.42 -44.28
N LEU A 159 -15.19 -19.30 -44.34
CA LEU A 159 -14.37 -19.70 -45.47
C LEU A 159 -14.38 -21.23 -45.67
N PHE A 160 -14.15 -22.01 -44.61
CA PHE A 160 -14.14 -23.46 -44.68
C PHE A 160 -15.53 -24.06 -44.92
N GLU A 161 -16.62 -23.44 -44.44
CA GLU A 161 -18.00 -23.83 -44.79
C GLU A 161 -18.23 -23.75 -46.29
N ARG A 162 -17.86 -22.61 -46.92
CA ARG A 162 -17.97 -22.44 -48.36
C ARG A 162 -17.09 -23.43 -49.14
N GLN A 163 -15.91 -23.76 -48.61
CA GLN A 163 -15.02 -24.79 -49.21
C GLN A 163 -15.66 -26.16 -49.20
N VAL A 164 -16.26 -26.61 -48.07
CA VAL A 164 -16.97 -27.89 -47.96
C VAL A 164 -18.16 -27.92 -48.89
N GLU A 165 -18.94 -26.83 -48.98
CA GLU A 165 -20.08 -26.77 -49.94
C GLU A 165 -19.61 -26.91 -51.40
N SER A 166 -18.56 -26.22 -51.78
CA SER A 166 -17.92 -26.31 -53.10
C SER A 166 -17.43 -27.74 -53.39
N ASP A 167 -16.68 -28.32 -52.46
CA ASP A 167 -16.11 -29.68 -52.60
C ASP A 167 -17.18 -30.73 -52.62
N SER A 168 -18.26 -30.61 -51.87
CA SER A 168 -19.43 -31.46 -51.93
C SER A 168 -20.05 -31.47 -53.33
N SER A 169 -20.21 -30.25 -53.93
CA SER A 169 -20.74 -30.10 -55.28
C SER A 169 -19.82 -30.72 -56.36
N ARG A 170 -18.51 -30.59 -56.19
CA ARG A 170 -17.50 -31.14 -57.11
C ARG A 170 -17.42 -32.67 -57.00
N LEU A 171 -17.55 -33.25 -55.78
CA LEU A 171 -17.66 -34.69 -55.57
C LEU A 171 -18.87 -35.26 -56.29
N GLN A 172 -20.04 -34.63 -56.23
CA GLN A 172 -21.23 -35.04 -56.95
C GLN A 172 -21.07 -35.09 -58.48
N LYS A 173 -20.17 -34.20 -59.01
CA LYS A 173 -19.80 -34.18 -60.42
C LYS A 173 -18.67 -35.17 -60.76
N GLY A 174 -18.10 -35.85 -59.78
CA GLY A 174 -16.95 -36.76 -59.95
C GLY A 174 -15.62 -36.07 -60.22
N GLU A 175 -15.50 -34.77 -59.87
CA GLU A 175 -14.25 -33.97 -60.07
C GLU A 175 -13.19 -34.19 -58.97
N ILE A 176 -13.63 -34.61 -57.79
CA ILE A 176 -12.75 -34.86 -56.64
C ILE A 176 -13.08 -36.20 -55.97
N THR A 177 -12.25 -36.66 -55.06
CA THR A 177 -12.44 -37.91 -54.31
C THR A 177 -13.15 -37.68 -52.98
N LEU A 178 -13.71 -38.75 -52.37
CA LEU A 178 -14.30 -38.69 -51.02
C LEU A 178 -13.21 -38.30 -49.97
N THR A 179 -11.95 -38.66 -50.22
CA THR A 179 -10.85 -38.25 -49.32
C THR A 179 -10.65 -36.74 -49.32
N ASP A 180 -10.79 -36.08 -50.49
CA ASP A 180 -10.66 -34.64 -50.61
C ASP A 180 -11.77 -33.92 -49.83
N LEU A 181 -13.02 -34.39 -49.94
CA LEU A 181 -14.14 -33.86 -49.14
C LEU A 181 -13.91 -34.09 -47.64
N ALA A 182 -13.49 -35.27 -47.22
CA ALA A 182 -13.20 -35.57 -45.81
C ALA A 182 -12.09 -34.69 -45.24
N GLN A 183 -11.09 -34.29 -46.06
CA GLN A 183 -10.06 -33.34 -45.68
C GLN A 183 -10.63 -31.94 -45.45
N SER A 184 -11.52 -31.46 -46.30
CA SER A 184 -12.18 -30.17 -46.15
C SER A 184 -13.08 -30.13 -44.91
N GLU A 185 -13.86 -31.20 -44.66
CA GLU A 185 -14.68 -31.34 -43.43
C GLU A 185 -13.82 -31.38 -42.17
N SER A 186 -12.68 -32.05 -42.20
CA SER A 186 -11.71 -32.04 -41.07
C SER A 186 -11.15 -30.64 -40.80
N SER A 187 -10.85 -29.88 -41.88
CA SER A 187 -10.39 -28.49 -41.75
C SER A 187 -11.46 -27.58 -41.16
N LEU A 188 -12.72 -27.74 -41.56
CA LEU A 188 -13.85 -27.03 -41.00
C LEU A 188 -14.02 -27.34 -39.50
N ALA A 189 -13.95 -28.62 -39.12
CA ALA A 189 -14.03 -29.03 -37.71
C ALA A 189 -12.90 -28.39 -36.87
N GLY A 190 -11.67 -28.32 -37.42
CA GLY A 190 -10.56 -27.58 -36.81
C GLY A 190 -10.82 -26.11 -36.66
N ALA A 191 -11.38 -25.44 -37.66
CA ALA A 191 -11.72 -24.00 -37.60
C ALA A 191 -12.83 -23.73 -36.56
N ILE A 192 -13.86 -24.58 -36.48
CA ILE A 192 -14.91 -24.48 -35.44
C ILE A 192 -14.31 -24.60 -34.05
N ALA A 193 -13.39 -25.57 -33.82
CA ALA A 193 -12.71 -25.72 -32.53
C ALA A 193 -11.89 -24.48 -32.16
N ALA A 194 -11.20 -23.87 -33.15
CA ALA A 194 -10.44 -22.63 -32.96
C ALA A 194 -11.37 -21.44 -32.62
N LEU A 195 -12.53 -21.35 -33.27
CA LEU A 195 -13.53 -20.32 -32.95
C LEU A 195 -14.04 -20.45 -31.50
N ILE A 196 -14.44 -21.64 -31.07
CA ILE A 196 -14.89 -21.89 -29.68
C ILE A 196 -13.82 -21.49 -28.67
N THR A 197 -12.55 -21.81 -28.97
CA THR A 197 -11.42 -21.42 -28.11
C THR A 197 -11.30 -19.90 -28.05
N SER A 198 -11.34 -19.20 -29.18
CA SER A 198 -11.21 -17.74 -29.24
C SER A 198 -12.40 -17.03 -28.56
N GLU A 199 -13.60 -17.57 -28.62
CA GLU A 199 -14.79 -17.03 -27.89
C GLU A 199 -14.58 -17.14 -26.37
N THR A 200 -14.04 -18.25 -25.88
CA THR A 200 -13.75 -18.45 -24.47
C THR A 200 -12.63 -17.50 -23.99
N GLU A 201 -11.59 -17.33 -24.81
CA GLU A 201 -10.51 -16.39 -24.52
C GLU A 201 -11.01 -14.93 -24.49
N LEU A 202 -11.88 -14.55 -25.42
CA LEU A 202 -12.49 -13.22 -25.45
C LEU A 202 -13.35 -12.98 -24.19
N ALA A 203 -14.16 -13.95 -23.78
CA ALA A 203 -14.94 -13.86 -22.55
C ALA A 203 -14.05 -13.65 -21.31
N THR A 204 -12.93 -14.38 -21.25
CA THR A 204 -11.94 -14.25 -20.20
C THR A 204 -11.27 -12.85 -20.21
N ALA A 205 -10.87 -12.36 -21.37
CA ALA A 205 -10.28 -11.04 -21.55
C ALA A 205 -11.25 -9.92 -21.13
N LYS A 206 -12.53 -10.01 -21.51
CA LYS A 206 -13.59 -9.08 -21.07
C LYS A 206 -13.71 -9.03 -19.55
N THR A 207 -13.80 -10.17 -18.90
CA THR A 207 -13.91 -10.25 -17.43
C THR A 207 -12.65 -9.66 -16.75
N ASN A 208 -11.47 -9.93 -17.28
CA ASN A 208 -10.23 -9.37 -16.75
C ASN A 208 -10.13 -7.85 -16.94
N PHE A 209 -10.55 -7.35 -18.10
CA PHE A 209 -10.65 -5.92 -18.39
C PHE A 209 -11.57 -5.22 -17.38
N GLU A 210 -12.79 -5.74 -17.18
CA GLU A 210 -13.77 -5.18 -16.23
C GLU A 210 -13.23 -5.15 -14.80
N ARG A 211 -12.52 -6.21 -14.39
CA ARG A 211 -11.92 -6.31 -13.05
C ARG A 211 -10.79 -5.31 -12.82
N ILE A 212 -9.98 -5.01 -13.84
CA ILE A 212 -8.81 -4.12 -13.70
C ILE A 212 -9.22 -2.65 -13.88
N ILE A 213 -10.04 -2.37 -14.89
CA ILE A 213 -10.39 -1.00 -15.32
C ILE A 213 -11.61 -0.46 -14.60
N ILE A 214 -12.46 -1.38 -14.04
CA ILE A 214 -13.70 -1.03 -13.33
C ILE A 214 -14.69 -0.30 -14.26
N MET A 215 -14.74 -0.75 -15.50
CA MET A 215 -15.73 -0.34 -16.51
C MET A 215 -16.14 -1.55 -17.34
N ALA A 216 -17.34 -1.52 -17.91
CA ALA A 216 -17.81 -2.55 -18.82
C ALA A 216 -16.88 -2.67 -20.04
N ALA A 217 -16.59 -3.91 -20.45
CA ALA A 217 -15.77 -4.16 -21.63
C ALA A 217 -16.57 -3.78 -22.91
N PRO A 218 -16.01 -2.96 -23.81
CA PRO A 218 -16.65 -2.63 -25.07
C PRO A 218 -16.64 -3.84 -26.01
N ASN A 219 -17.55 -3.83 -26.99
CA ASN A 219 -17.58 -4.87 -28.02
C ASN A 219 -16.65 -4.59 -29.20
N THR A 220 -16.33 -3.33 -29.42
CA THR A 220 -15.41 -2.84 -30.47
C THR A 220 -14.55 -1.74 -29.88
N ILE A 221 -13.30 -1.69 -30.27
CA ILE A 221 -12.33 -0.68 -29.83
C ILE A 221 -11.63 -0.16 -31.10
N GLU A 222 -11.53 1.16 -31.23
CA GLU A 222 -10.70 1.80 -32.26
C GLU A 222 -9.37 2.19 -31.63
N ASP A 223 -8.27 1.53 -32.02
CA ASP A 223 -6.93 1.86 -31.52
C ASP A 223 -6.30 2.97 -32.35
N ASP A 224 -6.34 4.18 -31.81
CA ASP A 224 -5.78 5.38 -32.45
C ASP A 224 -4.63 5.99 -31.63
N TYR A 225 -4.14 5.28 -30.60
CA TYR A 225 -3.16 5.83 -29.68
C TYR A 225 -1.71 5.56 -30.12
N ARG A 226 -0.95 6.64 -30.37
CA ARG A 226 0.50 6.59 -30.62
C ARG A 226 1.25 7.11 -29.41
N PHE A 227 2.14 6.29 -28.86
CA PHE A 227 3.02 6.69 -27.77
C PHE A 227 4.18 7.52 -28.34
N ASP A 228 4.30 8.77 -27.88
CA ASP A 228 5.53 9.55 -28.04
C ASP A 228 6.38 9.43 -26.78
N ILE A 229 7.34 8.51 -26.79
CA ILE A 229 8.18 8.20 -25.62
C ILE A 229 9.62 8.56 -25.94
N ASN A 230 10.20 9.46 -25.16
CA ASN A 230 11.63 9.74 -25.18
C ASN A 230 12.39 8.56 -24.57
N LEU A 231 12.94 7.71 -25.41
CA LEU A 231 13.74 6.57 -25.00
C LEU A 231 15.21 6.99 -24.78
N PRO A 232 15.95 6.32 -23.85
CA PRO A 232 17.37 6.56 -23.69
C PRO A 232 18.13 6.25 -24.97
N GLU A 233 19.17 7.04 -25.28
CA GLU A 233 19.95 6.89 -26.52
C GLU A 233 20.84 5.63 -26.52
N ASN A 234 21.27 5.19 -25.35
CA ASN A 234 22.17 4.02 -25.18
C ASN A 234 21.95 3.31 -23.85
N LEU A 235 22.52 2.12 -23.72
CA LEU A 235 22.43 1.30 -22.52
C LEU A 235 22.92 2.00 -21.25
N LEU A 236 24.00 2.79 -21.35
CA LEU A 236 24.56 3.51 -20.20
C LEU A 236 23.59 4.56 -19.66
N SER A 237 22.95 5.30 -20.55
CA SER A 237 21.91 6.27 -20.15
C SER A 237 20.67 5.58 -19.61
N ALA A 238 20.27 4.43 -20.16
CA ALA A 238 19.17 3.62 -19.61
C ALA A 238 19.50 3.10 -18.19
N LEU A 239 20.70 2.60 -17.95
CA LEU A 239 21.15 2.14 -16.64
C LEU A 239 21.19 3.30 -15.61
N SER A 240 21.72 4.44 -15.99
CA SER A 240 21.77 5.62 -15.08
C SER A 240 20.36 6.13 -14.73
N LEU A 241 19.44 6.11 -15.69
CA LEU A 241 18.05 6.51 -15.49
C LEU A 241 17.32 5.53 -14.59
N SER A 242 17.53 4.22 -14.78
CA SER A 242 16.94 3.18 -13.94
C SER A 242 17.48 3.24 -12.50
N GLU A 243 18.78 3.45 -12.30
CA GLU A 243 19.39 3.58 -10.98
C GLU A 243 18.84 4.77 -10.20
N LYS A 244 18.46 5.84 -10.89
CA LYS A 244 17.91 7.06 -10.27
C LYS A 244 16.41 6.95 -9.98
N ASN A 245 15.65 6.34 -10.88
CA ASN A 245 14.19 6.44 -10.88
C ASN A 245 13.45 5.11 -10.62
N ASN A 246 14.16 3.97 -10.58
CA ASN A 246 13.50 2.70 -10.36
C ASN A 246 12.87 2.61 -8.96
N PRO A 247 11.54 2.45 -8.84
CA PRO A 247 10.85 2.45 -7.54
C PRO A 247 11.33 1.34 -6.62
N LYS A 248 11.66 0.16 -7.16
CA LYS A 248 12.14 -1.00 -6.39
C LYS A 248 13.48 -0.68 -5.70
N LEU A 249 14.39 -0.01 -6.42
CA LEU A 249 15.67 0.40 -5.87
C LEU A 249 15.52 1.51 -4.82
N ILE A 250 14.64 2.47 -5.06
CA ILE A 250 14.34 3.54 -4.10
C ILE A 250 13.76 2.95 -2.82
N LEU A 251 12.81 2.02 -2.91
CA LEU A 251 12.23 1.33 -1.76
C LEU A 251 13.30 0.57 -0.96
N ALA A 252 14.19 -0.17 -1.61
CA ALA A 252 15.28 -0.90 -0.94
C ALA A 252 16.27 0.05 -0.21
N LYS A 253 16.53 1.25 -0.77
CA LYS A 253 17.32 2.30 -0.10
C LYS A 253 16.63 2.81 1.16
N LEU A 254 15.33 3.08 1.08
CA LEU A 254 14.54 3.55 2.22
C LEU A 254 14.41 2.47 3.31
N ASP A 255 14.28 1.19 2.95
CA ASP A 255 14.32 0.06 3.90
C ASP A 255 15.64 0.00 4.67
N TYR A 256 16.77 0.21 3.98
CA TYR A 256 18.06 0.28 4.64
C TYR A 256 18.14 1.47 5.60
N GLU A 257 17.66 2.65 5.20
CA GLU A 257 17.65 3.86 6.06
C GLU A 257 16.74 3.68 7.29
N ILE A 258 15.58 3.06 7.14
CA ILE A 258 14.67 2.72 8.25
C ILE A 258 15.39 1.80 9.25
N ALA A 259 16.07 0.74 8.75
CA ALA A 259 16.81 -0.18 9.59
C ALA A 259 18.01 0.51 10.28
N GLU A 260 18.60 1.53 9.66
CA GLU A 260 19.64 2.36 10.29
C GLU A 260 19.06 3.16 11.46
N LYS A 261 17.91 3.81 11.31
CA LYS A 261 17.25 4.53 12.41
C LYS A 261 16.85 3.59 13.54
N GLU A 262 16.43 2.36 13.23
CA GLU A 262 16.13 1.34 14.23
C GLU A 262 17.35 1.01 15.10
N VAL A 263 18.56 0.93 14.53
CA VAL A 263 19.80 0.77 15.32
C VAL A 263 20.00 1.94 16.30
N PHE A 264 19.70 3.18 15.89
CA PHE A 264 19.81 4.33 16.78
C PHE A 264 18.76 4.32 17.89
N ILE A 265 17.54 3.88 17.60
CA ILE A 265 16.47 3.68 18.60
C ILE A 265 16.91 2.66 19.64
N GLN A 266 17.45 1.52 19.22
CA GLN A 266 17.92 0.48 20.14
C GLN A 266 19.17 0.93 20.94
N LYS A 267 20.04 1.78 20.39
CA LYS A 267 21.13 2.42 21.17
C LYS A 267 20.58 3.35 22.25
N GLY A 268 19.49 4.05 22.00
CA GLY A 268 18.83 4.94 22.96
C GLY A 268 18.37 4.20 24.22
N GLN A 269 18.10 2.90 24.17
CA GLN A 269 17.69 2.07 25.31
C GLN A 269 18.77 1.94 26.40
N PHE A 270 20.03 2.29 26.11
CA PHE A 270 21.11 2.32 27.09
C PHE A 270 21.24 3.67 27.81
N SER A 271 20.52 4.67 27.35
CA SER A 271 20.54 6.02 27.91
C SER A 271 19.58 6.15 29.10
N PRO A 272 19.81 7.10 30.02
CA PRO A 272 18.83 7.46 31.02
C PRO A 272 17.57 8.06 30.36
N SER A 273 16.46 8.02 31.09
CA SER A 273 15.23 8.75 30.77
C SER A 273 14.89 9.71 31.89
N ALA A 274 14.28 10.84 31.56
CA ALA A 274 13.80 11.83 32.52
C ALA A 274 12.35 12.19 32.20
N SER A 275 11.51 12.22 33.24
CA SER A 275 10.11 12.60 33.15
C SER A 275 9.70 13.47 34.32
N VAL A 276 8.69 14.30 34.11
CA VAL A 276 7.98 15.04 35.14
C VAL A 276 6.53 14.61 35.14
N ASN A 277 6.06 14.25 36.31
CA ASN A 277 4.66 13.91 36.54
C ASN A 277 4.06 14.92 37.48
N TYR A 278 2.89 15.49 37.13
CA TYR A 278 2.00 16.21 38.03
C TYR A 278 0.78 15.35 38.28
N THR A 279 0.42 15.19 39.54
CA THR A 279 -0.76 14.44 39.97
C THR A 279 -1.56 15.25 40.95
N GLN A 280 -2.86 15.42 40.66
CA GLN A 280 -3.85 15.95 41.60
C GLN A 280 -4.80 14.82 41.94
N SER A 281 -4.91 14.46 43.22
CA SER A 281 -5.83 13.42 43.71
C SER A 281 -6.76 13.97 44.79
N LYS A 282 -8.03 13.58 44.68
CA LYS A 282 -9.04 13.76 45.72
C LYS A 282 -9.43 12.40 46.24
N ASN A 283 -9.28 12.23 47.56
CA ASN A 283 -9.64 10.98 48.21
C ASN A 283 -10.74 11.27 49.22
N LYS A 284 -11.83 10.52 49.13
CA LYS A 284 -12.93 10.50 50.14
C LYS A 284 -12.81 9.23 50.97
N ASP A 285 -13.16 9.32 52.23
CA ASP A 285 -13.02 8.26 53.23
C ASP A 285 -11.59 7.67 53.24
N PHE A 286 -10.60 8.57 53.28
CA PHE A 286 -9.18 8.21 53.13
C PHE A 286 -8.67 7.29 54.21
N SER A 287 -9.14 7.54 55.45
CA SER A 287 -8.77 6.65 56.60
C SER A 287 -9.80 6.83 57.71
N SER A 288 -9.69 6.00 58.76
CA SER A 288 -10.53 6.10 59.97
C SER A 288 -10.47 7.46 60.72
N THR A 289 -9.48 8.30 60.36
CA THR A 289 -9.25 9.62 61.02
C THR A 289 -9.29 10.80 60.03
N ILE A 290 -9.26 10.55 58.73
CA ILE A 290 -9.27 11.56 57.67
C ILE A 290 -10.38 11.21 56.70
N GLU A 291 -11.41 12.02 56.61
CA GLU A 291 -12.55 11.85 55.70
C GLU A 291 -12.14 12.21 54.26
N ASP A 292 -11.72 13.45 54.03
CA ASP A 292 -11.34 13.95 52.73
C ASP A 292 -9.89 14.45 52.73
N ILE A 293 -9.17 14.19 51.62
CA ILE A 293 -7.82 14.73 51.41
C ILE A 293 -7.63 15.10 49.93
N ASP A 294 -7.28 16.35 49.67
CA ASP A 294 -6.78 16.83 48.39
C ASP A 294 -5.26 16.85 48.41
N ARG A 295 -4.67 16.24 47.41
CA ARG A 295 -3.19 16.13 47.33
C ARG A 295 -2.73 16.54 45.93
N GLU A 296 -1.79 17.46 45.88
CA GLU A 296 -1.05 17.83 44.68
C GLU A 296 0.40 17.35 44.81
N THR A 297 0.91 16.71 43.75
CA THR A 297 2.27 16.18 43.75
C THR A 297 2.93 16.48 42.41
N VAL A 298 4.10 17.10 42.46
CA VAL A 298 5.02 17.22 41.31
C VAL A 298 6.19 16.29 41.56
N LYS A 299 6.44 15.36 40.62
CA LYS A 299 7.50 14.37 40.75
C LYS A 299 8.39 14.40 39.52
N ALA A 300 9.66 14.75 39.66
CA ALA A 300 10.68 14.54 38.63
C ALA A 300 11.34 13.18 38.84
N THR A 301 11.43 12.38 37.79
CA THR A 301 12.01 11.05 37.85
C THR A 301 13.09 10.90 36.79
N ILE A 302 14.29 10.48 37.21
CA ILE A 302 15.36 10.03 36.30
C ILE A 302 15.51 8.52 36.49
N LYS A 303 15.45 7.77 35.39
CA LYS A 303 15.58 6.30 35.38
C LYS A 303 16.67 5.90 34.41
N TRP A 304 17.67 5.18 34.89
CA TRP A 304 18.76 4.64 34.06
C TRP A 304 18.79 3.12 34.16
N PRO A 305 18.40 2.40 33.10
CA PRO A 305 18.40 0.93 33.12
C PRO A 305 19.82 0.41 32.86
N LEU A 306 20.57 0.13 33.89
CA LEU A 306 21.95 -0.37 33.82
C LEU A 306 22.03 -1.81 33.30
N PHE A 307 21.07 -2.65 33.68
CA PHE A 307 21.03 -4.06 33.31
C PHE A 307 19.58 -4.55 33.24
N LYS A 308 19.18 -5.17 32.12
CA LYS A 308 17.89 -5.78 31.88
C LYS A 308 18.05 -7.23 31.39
N GLY A 309 18.78 -8.07 32.11
CA GLY A 309 18.96 -9.47 31.75
C GLY A 309 19.56 -9.69 30.35
N GLY A 310 20.28 -8.72 29.78
CA GLY A 310 20.86 -8.81 28.42
C GLY A 310 19.92 -8.42 27.28
N GLU A 311 18.65 -8.07 27.54
CA GLU A 311 17.64 -7.70 26.52
C GLU A 311 18.12 -6.59 25.60
N ASN A 312 18.63 -5.48 26.17
CA ASN A 312 19.10 -4.31 25.38
C ASN A 312 20.25 -4.69 24.43
N TYR A 313 21.20 -5.52 24.86
CA TYR A 313 22.30 -6.00 24.03
C TYR A 313 21.81 -6.88 22.87
N SER A 314 20.88 -7.79 23.16
CA SER A 314 20.30 -8.69 22.16
C SER A 314 19.46 -7.91 21.14
N SER A 315 18.65 -6.94 21.59
CA SER A 315 17.85 -6.07 20.75
C SER A 315 18.72 -5.21 19.82
N LEU A 316 19.82 -4.63 20.36
CA LEU A 316 20.79 -3.87 19.56
C LEU A 316 21.47 -4.77 18.51
N ARG A 317 21.89 -5.98 18.88
CA ARG A 317 22.49 -6.94 17.91
C ARG A 317 21.48 -7.34 16.83
N LYS A 318 20.23 -7.62 17.21
CA LYS A 318 19.15 -7.90 16.25
C LYS A 318 18.96 -6.76 15.27
N ALA A 319 18.92 -5.50 15.75
CA ALA A 319 18.79 -4.34 14.87
C ALA A 319 20.01 -4.18 13.92
N LYS A 320 21.23 -4.44 14.41
CA LYS A 320 22.43 -4.42 13.56
C LYS A 320 22.39 -5.50 12.47
N PHE A 321 21.96 -6.74 12.80
CA PHE A 321 21.81 -7.79 11.80
C PHE A 321 20.71 -7.47 10.78
N LYS A 322 19.61 -6.84 11.22
CA LYS A 322 18.55 -6.37 10.31
C LYS A 322 19.05 -5.26 9.37
N LYS A 323 19.85 -4.33 9.87
CA LYS A 323 20.51 -3.31 9.02
C LYS A 323 21.43 -3.97 7.98
N GLU A 324 22.26 -4.95 8.37
CA GLU A 324 23.14 -5.66 7.42
C GLU A 324 22.33 -6.50 6.41
N GLN A 325 21.25 -7.16 6.86
CA GLN A 325 20.32 -7.83 5.96
C GLN A 325 19.77 -6.89 4.88
N ASN A 326 19.27 -5.70 5.27
CA ASN A 326 18.71 -4.74 4.32
C ASN A 326 19.80 -4.14 3.40
N LYS A 327 21.05 -4.02 3.87
CA LYS A 327 22.17 -3.63 3.02
C LYS A 327 22.45 -4.67 1.93
N LEU A 328 22.44 -5.96 2.27
CA LEU A 328 22.62 -7.05 1.31
C LEU A 328 21.46 -7.12 0.32
N ILE A 329 20.21 -6.94 0.78
CA ILE A 329 19.04 -6.84 -0.09
C ILE A 329 19.17 -5.65 -1.05
N LEU A 330 19.64 -4.50 -0.58
CA LEU A 330 19.89 -3.34 -1.43
C LEU A 330 20.94 -3.66 -2.53
N GLN A 331 22.04 -4.34 -2.18
CA GLN A 331 23.06 -4.73 -3.15
C GLN A 331 22.47 -5.70 -4.19
N ASP A 332 21.70 -6.68 -3.76
CA ASP A 332 21.01 -7.63 -4.66
C ASP A 332 20.03 -6.90 -5.58
N THR A 333 19.21 -6.00 -5.05
CA THR A 333 18.28 -5.16 -5.82
C THR A 333 19.00 -4.29 -6.86
N ILE A 334 20.18 -3.75 -6.56
CA ILE A 334 21.00 -2.99 -7.53
C ILE A 334 21.39 -3.91 -8.70
N ASN A 335 21.85 -5.13 -8.42
CA ASN A 335 22.25 -6.09 -9.44
C ASN A 335 21.04 -6.54 -10.29
N GLU A 336 19.92 -6.83 -9.65
CA GLU A 336 18.67 -7.19 -10.32
C GLU A 336 18.19 -6.07 -11.27
N VAL A 337 18.11 -4.83 -10.80
CA VAL A 337 17.69 -3.69 -11.63
C VAL A 337 18.64 -3.47 -12.82
N LYS A 338 19.96 -3.65 -12.63
CA LYS A 338 20.93 -3.57 -13.74
C LYS A 338 20.70 -4.66 -14.76
N THR A 339 20.46 -5.90 -14.31
CA THR A 339 20.19 -7.05 -15.18
C THR A 339 18.90 -6.86 -15.95
N ASP A 340 17.81 -6.47 -15.27
CA ASP A 340 16.50 -6.24 -15.89
C ASP A 340 16.57 -5.13 -16.94
N THR A 341 17.26 -4.02 -16.62
CA THR A 341 17.46 -2.91 -17.56
C THR A 341 18.26 -3.37 -18.79
N SER A 342 19.32 -4.16 -18.61
CA SER A 342 20.14 -4.66 -19.71
C SER A 342 19.35 -5.64 -20.60
N ASN A 343 18.57 -6.52 -20.00
CA ASN A 343 17.72 -7.46 -20.72
C ASN A 343 16.63 -6.72 -21.51
N ALA A 344 15.92 -5.77 -20.87
CA ALA A 344 14.91 -4.94 -21.54
C ALA A 344 15.51 -4.15 -22.71
N TRP A 345 16.73 -3.59 -22.54
CA TRP A 345 17.45 -2.90 -23.61
C TRP A 345 17.81 -3.83 -24.76
N SER A 346 18.23 -5.06 -24.48
CA SER A 346 18.56 -6.05 -25.51
C SER A 346 17.33 -6.46 -26.30
N VAL A 347 16.20 -6.70 -25.63
CA VAL A 347 14.91 -7.02 -26.28
C VAL A 347 14.42 -5.83 -27.12
N PHE A 348 14.62 -4.60 -26.65
CA PHE A 348 14.21 -3.40 -27.40
C PHE A 348 15.03 -3.21 -28.69
N LYS A 349 16.30 -3.63 -28.71
CA LYS A 349 17.18 -3.50 -29.90
C LYS A 349 17.04 -4.65 -30.91
N SER A 350 16.48 -5.80 -30.52
CA SER A 350 16.26 -6.96 -31.38
C SER A 350 15.03 -6.77 -32.27
#